data_72dd6e9cd3b18d73c33948583f9266ac
#
_entry.id   72dd6e9cd3b18d73c33948583f9266ac
#
_cell.length_a   1.000
_cell.length_b   1.000
_cell.length_c   1.000
_cell.angle_alpha   90.00
_cell.angle_beta   90.00
_cell.angle_gamma   90.00
#
_symmetry.space_group_name_H-M   'P 1'
#
loop_
_entity.id
_entity.type
_entity.pdbx_description
1 polymer ?
#
loop_
_entity_poly.entity_id
_entity_poly.type
_entity_poly.pdbx_seq_one_letter_code
_entity_poly.pdbx_strand_id
1 'polypeptide(L)'
;MKALFYTREFPPYVYGGAGVHVEYLATELAKIMEVDVRCFGDQDEHTENLSVKGFPYDNPIFKDSDSKLKAVLQTLSTCIHMNADKTDADVVHCHTWYAQFAGIISKLCYGIPLVITTHSLEPLRPWKREQLGRGYDASSWVEKTAIEMADAIIAVSKETKEDVLKHFNVDEKNIKVIYNGINLQEYVVTKETSTLEKYGIDRSKPYVLFVGRITRQKGIIHLVNAIKYIDPETQIVLCAGAPDTPEIAKEMEDSVDEVKKSRHNVIWIDEMLDKKSVIQLYSHADVFCCPSIYEPFGIINIEAMACKTAVVASAVGGIKEVVVDGETGILVNVVQQKEAPFEPVDPNKFSNDLAEGINKLIKNKDLRDKMAEKGRKRVEEHFDWIAIAKQVKELYRSLI
;
A
#
# COMPACT_ATOMS: atom_id res chain seq x y z
N MET A 1 15.72 2.80 24.67
CA MET A 1 14.85 1.81 23.99
C MET A 1 15.21 1.80 22.52
N LYS A 2 15.50 0.60 22.04
CA LYS A 2 15.96 0.36 20.68
C LYS A 2 15.05 -0.66 19.99
N ALA A 3 14.53 -0.32 18.83
CA ALA A 3 13.75 -1.24 18.00
C ALA A 3 14.58 -1.75 16.82
N LEU A 4 14.46 -3.05 16.52
CA LEU A 4 15.01 -3.66 15.32
C LEU A 4 13.90 -3.95 14.34
N PHE A 5 13.93 -3.27 13.20
CA PHE A 5 13.00 -3.50 12.09
C PHE A 5 13.56 -4.56 11.14
N TYR A 6 12.73 -5.52 10.81
CA TYR A 6 12.97 -6.44 9.69
C TYR A 6 11.98 -6.14 8.57
N THR A 7 12.50 -5.83 7.40
CA THR A 7 11.69 -5.51 6.22
C THR A 7 12.35 -6.02 4.94
N ARG A 8 11.55 -6.23 3.90
CA ARG A 8 12.08 -6.45 2.56
C ARG A 8 12.50 -5.12 1.93
N GLU A 9 11.66 -4.10 2.07
CA GLU A 9 11.76 -2.84 1.34
C GLU A 9 12.24 -1.73 2.27
N PHE A 10 13.28 -1.01 1.84
CA PHE A 10 13.73 0.25 2.44
C PHE A 10 14.43 1.07 1.35
N PRO A 11 14.41 2.42 1.40
CA PRO A 11 15.11 3.23 0.39
C PRO A 11 16.55 2.78 0.13
N PRO A 12 17.02 2.85 -1.14
CA PRO A 12 16.30 3.32 -2.31
C PRO A 12 15.37 2.27 -2.96
N TYR A 13 15.28 1.06 -2.42
CA TYR A 13 14.55 -0.08 -2.98
C TYR A 13 13.14 -0.21 -2.40
N VAL A 14 12.29 0.76 -2.69
CA VAL A 14 10.88 0.76 -2.30
C VAL A 14 10.01 0.39 -3.49
N TYR A 15 9.17 -0.63 -3.30
CA TYR A 15 8.33 -1.21 -4.35
C TYR A 15 6.83 -0.98 -4.11
N GLY A 16 6.42 -0.82 -2.86
CA GLY A 16 5.00 -0.70 -2.51
C GLY A 16 4.73 0.02 -1.21
N GLY A 17 3.45 0.11 -0.84
CA GLY A 17 3.00 0.85 0.34
C GLY A 17 3.60 0.36 1.66
N ALA A 18 4.00 -0.91 1.76
CA ALA A 18 4.68 -1.43 2.95
C ALA A 18 6.07 -0.81 3.13
N GLY A 19 6.85 -0.67 2.03
CA GLY A 19 8.14 -0.01 2.06
C GLY A 19 8.03 1.47 2.43
N VAL A 20 7.05 2.18 1.85
CA VAL A 20 6.73 3.57 2.21
C VAL A 20 6.40 3.69 3.70
N HIS A 21 5.56 2.80 4.23
CA HIS A 21 5.24 2.79 5.66
C HIS A 21 6.49 2.62 6.52
N VAL A 22 7.36 1.66 6.19
CA VAL A 22 8.56 1.38 7.00
C VAL A 22 9.53 2.56 6.98
N GLU A 23 9.75 3.18 5.82
CA GLU A 23 10.59 4.37 5.66
C GLU A 23 10.14 5.48 6.63
N TYR A 24 8.88 5.88 6.54
CA TYR A 24 8.38 6.99 7.36
C TYR A 24 8.29 6.63 8.84
N LEU A 25 7.83 5.43 9.17
CA LEU A 25 7.74 5.00 10.57
C LEU A 25 9.12 4.94 11.23
N ALA A 26 10.13 4.34 10.57
CA ALA A 26 11.48 4.27 11.09
C ALA A 26 12.10 5.66 11.26
N THR A 27 11.91 6.55 10.28
CA THR A 27 12.40 7.93 10.32
C THR A 27 11.76 8.73 11.47
N GLU A 28 10.46 8.62 11.66
CA GLU A 28 9.77 9.35 12.75
C GLU A 28 10.07 8.76 14.12
N LEU A 29 10.22 7.44 14.22
CA LEU A 29 10.66 6.79 15.48
C LEU A 29 12.09 7.19 15.83
N ALA A 30 12.99 7.30 14.86
CA ALA A 30 14.38 7.69 15.08
C ALA A 30 14.53 9.11 15.69
N LYS A 31 13.50 9.96 15.56
CA LYS A 31 13.47 11.26 16.26
C LYS A 31 13.22 11.14 17.77
N ILE A 32 12.76 10.00 18.23
CA ILE A 32 12.31 9.79 19.62
C ILE A 32 12.89 8.54 20.31
N MET A 33 13.58 7.66 19.60
CA MET A 33 14.23 6.46 20.09
C MET A 33 15.25 5.94 19.09
N GLU A 34 16.05 4.94 19.47
CA GLU A 34 16.96 4.26 18.54
C GLU A 34 16.22 3.25 17.66
N VAL A 35 16.57 3.21 16.38
CA VAL A 35 15.99 2.30 15.39
C VAL A 35 17.09 1.68 14.54
N ASP A 36 17.17 0.36 14.54
CA ASP A 36 17.95 -0.40 13.57
C ASP A 36 17.00 -0.96 12.50
N VAL A 37 17.38 -0.87 11.24
CA VAL A 37 16.65 -1.45 10.11
C VAL A 37 17.54 -2.48 9.43
N ARG A 38 17.08 -3.72 9.33
CA ARG A 38 17.68 -4.75 8.50
C ARG A 38 16.75 -5.04 7.33
N CYS A 39 17.20 -4.75 6.12
CA CYS A 39 16.40 -4.83 4.91
C CYS A 39 17.10 -5.67 3.84
N PHE A 40 16.38 -5.98 2.76
CA PHE A 40 16.99 -6.62 1.59
C PHE A 40 17.66 -5.55 0.75
N GLY A 41 18.90 -5.79 0.33
CA GLY A 41 19.66 -4.87 -0.49
C GLY A 41 21.12 -4.75 -0.05
N ASP A 42 21.68 -3.58 -0.29
CA ASP A 42 23.08 -3.24 -0.04
C ASP A 42 23.23 -1.91 0.74
N GLN A 43 22.16 -1.47 1.39
CA GLN A 43 22.16 -0.24 2.18
C GLN A 43 23.15 -0.34 3.34
N ASP A 44 23.83 0.77 3.62
CA ASP A 44 24.73 0.93 4.77
C ASP A 44 24.70 2.41 5.20
N GLU A 45 23.66 2.75 5.96
CA GLU A 45 23.38 4.13 6.37
C GLU A 45 23.33 4.24 7.89
N HIS A 46 23.97 5.29 8.43
CA HIS A 46 24.02 5.54 9.86
C HIS A 46 23.78 7.03 10.15
N THR A 47 22.84 7.28 11.03
CA THR A 47 22.62 8.57 11.67
C THR A 47 22.67 8.41 13.20
N GLU A 48 22.44 9.49 13.95
CA GLU A 48 22.48 9.43 15.40
C GLU A 48 21.59 8.33 16.01
N ASN A 49 20.37 8.15 15.50
CA ASN A 49 19.39 7.21 16.05
C ASN A 49 18.81 6.22 15.02
N LEU A 50 19.23 6.27 13.77
CA LEU A 50 18.81 5.36 12.71
C LEU A 50 20.02 4.68 12.09
N SER A 51 20.04 3.36 12.15
CA SER A 51 21.03 2.53 11.45
C SER A 51 20.29 1.63 10.46
N VAL A 52 20.72 1.63 9.21
CA VAL A 52 20.13 0.83 8.13
C VAL A 52 21.18 -0.08 7.55
N LYS A 53 20.95 -1.39 7.57
CA LYS A 53 21.83 -2.39 6.97
C LYS A 53 21.08 -3.26 5.98
N GLY A 54 21.54 -3.25 4.73
CA GLY A 54 21.10 -4.11 3.66
C GLY A 54 21.71 -5.52 3.75
N PHE A 55 20.94 -6.52 3.36
CA PHE A 55 21.36 -7.91 3.26
C PHE A 55 21.07 -8.42 1.84
N PRO A 56 22.07 -8.98 1.15
CA PRO A 56 21.91 -9.44 -0.21
C PRO A 56 20.79 -10.47 -0.34
N TYR A 57 19.93 -10.25 -1.32
CA TYR A 57 18.82 -11.14 -1.63
C TYR A 57 19.25 -12.29 -2.55
N ASP A 58 20.12 -12.01 -3.52
CA ASP A 58 20.55 -12.99 -4.52
C ASP A 58 21.66 -13.88 -3.96
N ASN A 59 21.31 -15.09 -3.58
CA ASN A 59 22.24 -16.09 -3.07
C ASN A 59 22.54 -17.12 -4.16
N PRO A 60 23.80 -17.25 -4.61
CA PRO A 60 24.21 -18.16 -5.68
C PRO A 60 23.86 -19.64 -5.46
N ILE A 61 23.70 -20.07 -4.20
CA ILE A 61 23.32 -21.46 -3.87
C ILE A 61 21.97 -21.87 -4.49
N PHE A 62 21.10 -20.89 -4.77
CA PHE A 62 19.77 -21.13 -5.35
C PHE A 62 19.74 -20.91 -6.87
N LYS A 63 20.90 -20.83 -7.54
CA LYS A 63 20.99 -20.55 -8.99
C LYS A 63 20.17 -21.55 -9.82
N ASP A 64 20.24 -22.81 -9.46
CA ASP A 64 19.59 -23.91 -10.19
C ASP A 64 18.27 -24.37 -9.55
N SER A 65 17.71 -23.59 -8.61
CA SER A 65 16.43 -23.88 -7.99
C SER A 65 15.27 -23.65 -8.97
N ASP A 66 14.14 -24.35 -8.74
CA ASP A 66 12.89 -24.09 -9.44
C ASP A 66 12.55 -22.60 -9.42
N SER A 67 12.24 -22.03 -10.58
CA SER A 67 12.04 -20.58 -10.75
C SER A 67 10.95 -20.00 -9.83
N LYS A 68 9.89 -20.78 -9.53
CA LYS A 68 8.81 -20.37 -8.63
C LYS A 68 9.17 -20.53 -7.15
N LEU A 69 10.11 -21.42 -6.80
CA LEU A 69 10.57 -21.63 -5.43
C LEU A 69 11.77 -20.76 -5.07
N LYS A 70 12.57 -20.34 -6.06
CA LYS A 70 13.78 -19.54 -5.86
C LYS A 70 13.54 -18.33 -4.98
N ALA A 71 12.47 -17.58 -5.24
CA ALA A 71 12.12 -16.36 -4.47
C ALA A 71 11.89 -16.64 -2.98
N VAL A 72 11.21 -17.72 -2.64
CA VAL A 72 10.97 -18.12 -1.25
C VAL A 72 12.24 -18.57 -0.56
N LEU A 73 13.03 -19.42 -1.23
CA LEU A 73 14.29 -19.92 -0.68
C LEU A 73 15.28 -18.79 -0.40
N GLN A 74 15.41 -17.83 -1.32
CA GLN A 74 16.25 -16.66 -1.15
C GLN A 74 15.74 -15.79 0.02
N THR A 75 14.44 -15.58 0.14
CA THR A 75 13.82 -14.85 1.26
C THR A 75 14.17 -15.46 2.60
N LEU A 76 14.00 -16.78 2.75
CA LEU A 76 14.32 -17.48 4.01
C LEU A 76 15.83 -17.41 4.31
N SER A 77 16.68 -17.57 3.31
CA SER A 77 18.13 -17.44 3.46
C SER A 77 18.54 -16.04 3.93
N THR A 78 17.96 -14.99 3.34
CA THR A 78 18.24 -13.61 3.76
C THR A 78 17.79 -13.36 5.21
N CYS A 79 16.64 -13.89 5.62
CA CYS A 79 16.18 -13.82 7.02
C CYS A 79 17.15 -14.48 8.00
N ILE A 80 17.79 -15.59 7.62
CA ILE A 80 18.83 -16.24 8.42
C ILE A 80 20.07 -15.32 8.52
N HIS A 81 20.52 -14.75 7.39
CA HIS A 81 21.67 -13.84 7.38
C HIS A 81 21.43 -12.60 8.24
N MET A 82 20.22 -12.04 8.24
CA MET A 82 19.84 -10.92 9.10
C MET A 82 20.01 -11.21 10.58
N ASN A 83 19.92 -12.47 11.00
CA ASN A 83 20.11 -12.92 12.38
C ASN A 83 21.54 -13.35 12.72
N ALA A 84 22.43 -13.39 11.75
CA ALA A 84 23.86 -13.69 12.00
C ALA A 84 24.56 -12.53 12.75
N ASP A 85 24.10 -11.31 12.55
CA ASP A 85 24.60 -10.16 13.29
C ASP A 85 23.94 -10.08 14.66
N LYS A 86 24.76 -9.81 15.70
CA LYS A 86 24.25 -9.58 17.06
C LYS A 86 23.30 -8.38 17.09
N THR A 87 22.38 -8.39 18.02
CA THR A 87 21.48 -7.27 18.29
C THR A 87 21.34 -7.06 19.80
N ASP A 88 21.18 -5.81 20.20
CA ASP A 88 20.86 -5.34 21.53
C ASP A 88 19.48 -4.67 21.58
N ALA A 89 18.65 -4.94 20.59
CA ALA A 89 17.31 -4.38 20.51
C ALA A 89 16.39 -4.87 21.63
N ASP A 90 15.58 -3.95 22.15
CA ASP A 90 14.57 -4.25 23.17
C ASP A 90 13.31 -4.87 22.54
N VAL A 91 13.04 -4.61 21.26
CA VAL A 91 11.88 -5.11 20.53
C VAL A 91 12.24 -5.34 19.05
N VAL A 92 11.68 -6.38 18.46
CA VAL A 92 11.76 -6.68 17.02
C VAL A 92 10.41 -6.38 16.37
N HIS A 93 10.44 -5.65 15.26
CA HIS A 93 9.25 -5.31 14.49
C HIS A 93 9.38 -5.76 13.02
N CYS A 94 8.49 -6.63 12.57
CA CYS A 94 8.52 -7.18 11.22
C CYS A 94 7.40 -6.63 10.34
N HIS A 95 7.73 -6.43 9.07
CA HIS A 95 6.82 -5.95 8.04
C HIS A 95 6.79 -6.92 6.86
N THR A 96 5.60 -7.44 6.54
CA THR A 96 5.35 -8.45 5.51
C THR A 96 6.00 -9.83 5.77
N TRP A 97 5.45 -10.88 5.16
CA TRP A 97 5.95 -12.25 5.33
C TRP A 97 7.43 -12.41 4.93
N TYR A 98 7.92 -11.57 4.00
CA TYR A 98 9.30 -11.62 3.54
C TYR A 98 10.35 -11.47 4.66
N ALA A 99 10.01 -10.78 5.74
CA ALA A 99 10.93 -10.53 6.85
C ALA A 99 10.48 -11.20 8.16
N GLN A 100 9.28 -11.77 8.20
CA GLN A 100 8.71 -12.34 9.42
C GLN A 100 9.49 -13.58 9.93
N PHE A 101 10.13 -14.34 9.04
CA PHE A 101 10.98 -15.45 9.46
C PHE A 101 12.19 -14.98 10.28
N ALA A 102 12.74 -13.79 9.96
CA ALA A 102 13.80 -13.20 10.78
C ALA A 102 13.30 -12.85 12.19
N GLY A 103 12.07 -12.33 12.30
CA GLY A 103 11.44 -12.05 13.60
C GLY A 103 11.21 -13.31 14.43
N ILE A 104 10.76 -14.41 13.81
CA ILE A 104 10.61 -15.71 14.48
C ILE A 104 11.95 -16.14 15.08
N ILE A 105 13.04 -16.07 14.33
CA ILE A 105 14.38 -16.43 14.79
C ILE A 105 14.80 -15.53 15.96
N SER A 106 14.62 -14.21 15.85
CA SER A 106 14.98 -13.27 16.93
C SER A 106 14.21 -13.55 18.21
N LYS A 107 12.91 -13.81 18.13
CA LYS A 107 12.10 -14.17 19.30
C LYS A 107 12.58 -15.46 19.96
N LEU A 108 12.82 -16.51 19.18
CA LEU A 108 13.18 -17.82 19.71
C LEU A 108 14.63 -17.90 20.20
N CYS A 109 15.57 -17.27 19.47
CA CYS A 109 17.00 -17.40 19.78
C CYS A 109 17.52 -16.34 20.75
N TYR A 110 16.93 -15.14 20.73
CA TYR A 110 17.37 -14.01 21.57
C TYR A 110 16.35 -13.63 22.64
N GLY A 111 15.13 -14.18 22.62
CA GLY A 111 14.09 -13.86 23.61
C GLY A 111 13.52 -12.45 23.49
N ILE A 112 13.68 -11.79 22.35
CA ILE A 112 13.23 -10.41 22.12
C ILE A 112 11.74 -10.42 21.77
N PRO A 113 10.90 -9.54 22.36
CA PRO A 113 9.50 -9.40 22.00
C PRO A 113 9.31 -9.10 20.51
N LEU A 114 8.33 -9.77 19.87
CA LEU A 114 8.04 -9.68 18.45
C LEU A 114 6.76 -8.89 18.19
N VAL A 115 6.87 -7.84 17.41
CA VAL A 115 5.75 -7.06 16.87
C VAL A 115 5.62 -7.33 15.38
N ILE A 116 4.39 -7.49 14.89
CA ILE A 116 4.08 -7.66 13.46
C ILE A 116 3.14 -6.56 13.01
N THR A 117 3.49 -5.80 11.97
CA THR A 117 2.50 -4.97 11.25
C THR A 117 1.94 -5.73 10.06
N THR A 118 0.61 -5.84 10.01
CA THR A 118 -0.12 -6.51 8.94
C THR A 118 -0.49 -5.51 7.84
N HIS A 119 0.32 -5.47 6.76
CA HIS A 119 0.07 -4.66 5.57
C HIS A 119 -0.86 -5.33 4.57
N SER A 120 -0.89 -6.64 4.57
CA SER A 120 -1.78 -7.53 3.81
C SER A 120 -1.63 -8.92 4.40
N LEU A 121 -2.62 -9.78 4.19
CA LEU A 121 -2.61 -11.15 4.72
C LEU A 121 -2.60 -12.16 3.56
N GLU A 122 -1.71 -13.15 3.63
CA GLU A 122 -1.60 -14.17 2.58
C GLU A 122 -2.92 -14.94 2.36
N PRO A 123 -3.72 -15.31 3.38
CA PRO A 123 -5.01 -15.96 3.16
C PRO A 123 -6.00 -15.18 2.29
N LEU A 124 -5.87 -13.85 2.28
CA LEU A 124 -6.72 -12.95 1.47
C LEU A 124 -6.12 -12.65 0.09
N ARG A 125 -4.98 -13.27 -0.25
CA ARG A 125 -4.25 -13.05 -1.50
C ARG A 125 -3.89 -14.37 -2.21
N PRO A 126 -4.83 -15.32 -2.37
CA PRO A 126 -4.52 -16.64 -2.92
C PRO A 126 -4.04 -16.62 -4.38
N TRP A 127 -4.31 -15.54 -5.15
CA TRP A 127 -3.74 -15.31 -6.47
C TRP A 127 -2.19 -15.21 -6.47
N LYS A 128 -1.56 -14.95 -5.32
CA LYS A 128 -0.12 -15.01 -5.16
C LYS A 128 0.46 -16.40 -5.50
N ARG A 129 -0.36 -17.44 -5.46
CA ARG A 129 0.02 -18.77 -5.92
C ARG A 129 0.38 -18.79 -7.42
N GLU A 130 -0.18 -17.91 -8.22
CA GLU A 130 0.20 -17.77 -9.63
C GLU A 130 1.68 -17.39 -9.77
N GLN A 131 2.18 -16.50 -8.88
CA GLN A 131 3.56 -16.03 -8.87
C GLN A 131 4.52 -17.00 -8.17
N LEU A 132 4.13 -17.54 -7.03
CA LEU A 132 5.00 -18.30 -6.13
C LEU A 132 4.85 -19.82 -6.26
N GLY A 133 3.85 -20.30 -7.02
CA GLY A 133 3.55 -21.73 -7.08
C GLY A 133 3.34 -22.31 -5.68
N ARG A 134 4.00 -23.42 -5.37
CA ARG A 134 3.98 -24.02 -4.01
C ARG A 134 4.79 -23.23 -2.98
N GLY A 135 5.59 -22.28 -3.38
CA GLY A 135 6.23 -21.33 -2.47
C GLY A 135 5.24 -20.50 -1.69
N TYR A 136 4.00 -20.32 -2.21
CA TYR A 136 2.90 -19.68 -1.48
C TYR A 136 2.52 -20.43 -0.19
N ASP A 137 2.65 -21.76 -0.14
CA ASP A 137 2.40 -22.53 1.07
C ASP A 137 3.44 -22.21 2.16
N ALA A 138 4.69 -21.97 1.76
CA ALA A 138 5.75 -21.55 2.68
C ALA A 138 5.58 -20.10 3.16
N SER A 139 5.21 -19.16 2.29
CA SER A 139 4.92 -17.78 2.71
C SER A 139 3.74 -17.72 3.69
N SER A 140 2.68 -18.46 3.40
CA SER A 140 1.50 -18.57 4.28
C SER A 140 1.84 -19.20 5.64
N TRP A 141 2.73 -20.22 5.65
CA TRP A 141 3.19 -20.84 6.89
C TRP A 141 4.05 -19.87 7.73
N VAL A 142 4.97 -19.15 7.11
CA VAL A 142 5.79 -18.14 7.80
C VAL A 142 4.90 -17.05 8.40
N GLU A 143 3.98 -16.50 7.62
CA GLU A 143 3.07 -15.46 8.08
C GLU A 143 2.21 -15.93 9.25
N LYS A 144 1.59 -17.10 9.11
CA LYS A 144 0.78 -17.71 10.17
C LYS A 144 1.59 -17.90 11.45
N THR A 145 2.77 -18.48 11.34
CA THR A 145 3.62 -18.74 12.50
C THR A 145 4.05 -17.44 13.19
N ALA A 146 4.46 -16.43 12.43
CA ALA A 146 4.89 -15.15 12.98
C ALA A 146 3.75 -14.41 13.68
N ILE A 147 2.57 -14.34 13.06
CA ILE A 147 1.39 -13.66 13.61
C ILE A 147 0.94 -14.36 14.90
N GLU A 148 0.85 -15.69 14.91
CA GLU A 148 0.41 -16.46 16.09
C GLU A 148 1.41 -16.47 17.23
N MET A 149 2.70 -16.19 16.95
CA MET A 149 3.77 -16.07 17.95
C MET A 149 4.00 -14.62 18.42
N ALA A 150 3.43 -13.63 17.76
CA ALA A 150 3.69 -12.22 18.05
C ALA A 150 3.22 -11.84 19.47
N ASP A 151 4.00 -11.01 20.15
CA ASP A 151 3.62 -10.41 21.43
C ASP A 151 2.63 -9.26 21.22
N ALA A 152 2.73 -8.57 20.09
CA ALA A 152 1.73 -7.61 19.62
C ALA A 152 1.61 -7.61 18.09
N ILE A 153 0.40 -7.33 17.62
CA ILE A 153 0.06 -7.20 16.20
C ILE A 153 -0.49 -5.80 15.96
N ILE A 154 0.08 -5.09 15.02
CA ILE A 154 -0.45 -3.83 14.53
C ILE A 154 -1.29 -4.12 13.29
N ALA A 155 -2.60 -3.93 13.38
CA ALA A 155 -3.50 -3.94 12.25
C ALA A 155 -3.65 -2.53 11.70
N VAL A 156 -3.45 -2.34 10.39
CA VAL A 156 -3.49 -1.01 9.76
C VAL A 156 -4.91 -0.45 9.59
N SER A 157 -5.94 -1.24 9.89
CA SER A 157 -7.34 -0.85 9.94
C SER A 157 -8.13 -1.77 10.88
N LYS A 158 -9.36 -1.39 11.22
CA LYS A 158 -10.29 -2.25 11.99
C LYS A 158 -10.66 -3.49 11.20
N GLU A 159 -10.89 -3.34 9.89
CA GLU A 159 -11.18 -4.48 9.01
C GLU A 159 -9.98 -5.44 8.96
N THR A 160 -8.75 -4.94 8.88
CA THR A 160 -7.55 -5.81 8.98
C THR A 160 -7.47 -6.51 10.34
N LYS A 161 -7.88 -5.86 11.43
CA LYS A 161 -7.98 -6.53 12.74
C LYS A 161 -8.98 -7.68 12.71
N GLU A 162 -10.17 -7.47 12.12
CA GLU A 162 -11.18 -8.52 11.96
C GLU A 162 -10.66 -9.68 11.09
N ASP A 163 -9.95 -9.36 10.02
CA ASP A 163 -9.32 -10.37 9.16
C ASP A 163 -8.26 -11.19 9.91
N VAL A 164 -7.43 -10.55 10.74
CA VAL A 164 -6.46 -11.26 11.59
C VAL A 164 -7.16 -12.22 12.54
N LEU A 165 -8.20 -11.77 13.23
CA LEU A 165 -8.99 -12.61 14.15
C LEU A 165 -9.69 -13.77 13.45
N LYS A 166 -10.10 -13.59 12.20
CA LYS A 166 -10.77 -14.62 11.41
C LYS A 166 -9.82 -15.70 10.90
N HIS A 167 -8.61 -15.34 10.53
CA HIS A 167 -7.69 -16.23 9.81
C HIS A 167 -6.58 -16.83 10.67
N PHE A 168 -6.31 -16.26 11.87
CA PHE A 168 -5.23 -16.68 12.75
C PHE A 168 -5.72 -16.91 14.17
N ASN A 169 -5.07 -17.83 14.87
CA ASN A 169 -5.36 -18.12 16.28
C ASN A 169 -4.60 -17.16 17.20
N VAL A 170 -5.14 -15.97 17.40
CA VAL A 170 -4.55 -14.90 18.22
C VAL A 170 -5.55 -14.33 19.22
N ASP A 171 -5.04 -13.85 20.36
CA ASP A 171 -5.88 -13.15 21.34
C ASP A 171 -6.11 -11.70 20.87
N GLU A 172 -7.35 -11.26 20.88
CA GLU A 172 -7.75 -9.90 20.46
C GLU A 172 -6.99 -8.81 21.23
N LYS A 173 -6.65 -9.05 22.51
CA LYS A 173 -5.90 -8.07 23.34
C LYS A 173 -4.51 -7.76 22.78
N ASN A 174 -3.91 -8.69 22.02
CA ASN A 174 -2.61 -8.52 21.39
C ASN A 174 -2.68 -7.72 20.10
N ILE A 175 -3.88 -7.40 19.60
CA ILE A 175 -4.06 -6.64 18.35
C ILE A 175 -4.37 -5.18 18.66
N LYS A 176 -3.57 -4.28 18.12
CA LYS A 176 -3.78 -2.83 18.15
C LYS A 176 -4.05 -2.30 16.76
N VAL A 177 -5.08 -1.49 16.60
CA VAL A 177 -5.30 -0.75 15.35
C VAL A 177 -4.46 0.51 15.40
N ILE A 178 -3.46 0.60 14.52
CA ILE A 178 -2.62 1.79 14.32
C ILE A 178 -2.55 2.02 12.82
N TYR A 179 -3.11 3.15 12.36
CA TYR A 179 -3.21 3.49 10.96
C TYR A 179 -1.85 3.79 10.32
N ASN A 180 -1.80 3.74 8.99
CA ASN A 180 -0.67 4.31 8.27
C ASN A 180 -0.77 5.84 8.29
N GLY A 181 0.38 6.49 8.19
CA GLY A 181 0.48 7.94 8.14
C GLY A 181 0.80 8.49 6.77
N ILE A 182 0.91 9.82 6.74
CA ILE A 182 1.42 10.56 5.60
C ILE A 182 2.33 11.69 6.06
N ASN A 183 3.32 12.04 5.25
CA ASN A 183 4.16 13.20 5.51
C ASN A 183 3.48 14.45 4.95
N LEU A 184 2.91 15.25 5.86
CA LEU A 184 2.17 16.47 5.54
C LEU A 184 3.04 17.62 5.02
N GLN A 185 4.37 17.53 5.15
CA GLN A 185 5.31 18.50 4.62
C GLN A 185 5.67 18.19 3.16
N GLU A 186 5.62 16.92 2.77
CA GLU A 186 5.88 16.47 1.40
C GLU A 186 4.60 16.53 0.55
N TYR A 187 3.50 15.94 1.06
CA TYR A 187 2.23 15.89 0.35
C TYR A 187 1.44 17.18 0.55
N VAL A 188 1.85 18.19 -0.18
CA VAL A 188 1.22 19.52 -0.22
C VAL A 188 0.83 19.88 -1.64
N VAL A 189 -0.22 20.67 -1.78
CA VAL A 189 -0.65 21.18 -3.09
C VAL A 189 0.49 21.97 -3.73
N THR A 190 0.86 21.60 -4.96
CA THR A 190 1.85 22.30 -5.76
C THR A 190 1.22 22.98 -6.98
N LYS A 191 1.84 24.06 -7.44
CA LYS A 191 1.50 24.75 -8.69
C LYS A 191 2.35 24.28 -9.87
N GLU A 192 3.36 23.44 -9.62
CA GLU A 192 4.23 22.89 -10.65
C GLU A 192 3.41 22.00 -11.62
N THR A 193 3.74 22.07 -12.91
CA THR A 193 2.99 21.42 -14.00
C THR A 193 3.85 20.64 -14.97
N SER A 194 5.16 20.56 -14.71
CA SER A 194 6.11 19.89 -15.60
C SER A 194 5.74 18.45 -15.94
N THR A 195 5.17 17.73 -14.96
CA THR A 195 4.67 16.36 -15.19
C THR A 195 3.44 16.34 -16.10
N LEU A 196 2.52 17.28 -15.91
CA LEU A 196 1.33 17.38 -16.77
C LEU A 196 1.72 17.69 -18.22
N GLU A 197 2.66 18.61 -18.40
CA GLU A 197 3.20 19.00 -19.72
C GLU A 197 3.92 17.82 -20.39
N LYS A 198 4.78 17.09 -19.62
CA LYS A 198 5.50 15.91 -20.12
C LYS A 198 4.57 14.87 -20.74
N TYR A 199 3.41 14.62 -20.09
CA TYR A 199 2.47 13.60 -20.52
C TYR A 199 1.28 14.13 -21.33
N GLY A 200 1.27 15.42 -21.69
CA GLY A 200 0.25 16.03 -22.54
C GLY A 200 -1.13 16.13 -21.86
N ILE A 201 -1.17 16.29 -20.53
CA ILE A 201 -2.41 16.49 -19.78
C ILE A 201 -2.87 17.94 -19.98
N ASP A 202 -4.05 18.13 -20.58
CA ASP A 202 -4.61 19.45 -20.86
C ASP A 202 -5.21 20.05 -19.59
N ARG A 203 -4.57 21.10 -19.06
CA ARG A 203 -4.99 21.80 -17.83
C ARG A 203 -6.30 22.59 -17.98
N SER A 204 -6.79 22.79 -19.18
CA SER A 204 -8.07 23.47 -19.41
C SER A 204 -9.28 22.54 -19.24
N LYS A 205 -9.05 21.24 -19.16
CA LYS A 205 -10.06 20.20 -19.03
C LYS A 205 -9.92 19.47 -17.70
N PRO A 206 -11.05 19.09 -17.07
CA PRO A 206 -10.99 18.27 -15.87
C PRO A 206 -10.38 16.89 -16.16
N TYR A 207 -9.73 16.29 -15.16
CA TYR A 207 -9.29 14.90 -15.28
C TYR A 207 -9.50 14.07 -14.03
N VAL A 208 -9.72 12.78 -14.27
CA VAL A 208 -9.74 11.71 -13.28
C VAL A 208 -8.37 11.06 -13.23
N LEU A 209 -7.82 10.91 -12.05
CA LEU A 209 -6.52 10.29 -11.81
C LEU A 209 -6.67 8.92 -11.14
N PHE A 210 -5.94 7.94 -11.64
CA PHE A 210 -5.60 6.70 -10.95
C PHE A 210 -4.09 6.66 -10.73
N VAL A 211 -3.65 6.24 -9.54
CA VAL A 211 -2.24 5.98 -9.22
C VAL A 211 -2.12 4.60 -8.58
N GLY A 212 -1.27 3.76 -9.12
CA GLY A 212 -1.00 2.45 -8.53
C GLY A 212 -0.40 1.44 -9.49
N ARG A 213 -0.04 0.27 -8.95
CA ARG A 213 0.42 -0.86 -9.78
C ARG A 213 -0.76 -1.53 -10.50
N ILE A 214 -0.46 -2.14 -11.62
CA ILE A 214 -1.45 -2.94 -12.38
C ILE A 214 -1.56 -4.31 -11.71
N THR A 215 -2.51 -4.44 -10.80
CA THR A 215 -2.76 -5.67 -10.04
C THR A 215 -4.26 -5.92 -9.92
N ARG A 216 -4.68 -7.18 -9.75
CA ARG A 216 -6.10 -7.50 -9.53
C ARG A 216 -6.66 -6.74 -8.33
N GLN A 217 -5.91 -6.71 -7.23
CA GLN A 217 -6.33 -6.06 -5.99
C GLN A 217 -6.64 -4.56 -6.18
N LYS A 218 -5.91 -3.85 -7.06
CA LYS A 218 -6.13 -2.41 -7.31
C LYS A 218 -7.33 -2.11 -8.21
N GLY A 219 -7.90 -3.13 -8.85
CA GLY A 219 -9.15 -3.02 -9.59
C GLY A 219 -9.15 -2.00 -10.74
N ILE A 220 -7.98 -1.64 -11.28
CA ILE A 220 -7.85 -0.63 -12.33
C ILE A 220 -8.72 -0.93 -13.54
N ILE A 221 -8.93 -2.21 -13.85
CA ILE A 221 -9.78 -2.65 -14.96
C ILE A 221 -11.22 -2.15 -14.83
N HIS A 222 -11.74 -2.01 -13.60
CA HIS A 222 -13.08 -1.51 -13.36
C HIS A 222 -13.19 -0.01 -13.67
N LEU A 223 -12.11 0.77 -13.43
CA LEU A 223 -12.06 2.16 -13.88
C LEU A 223 -11.95 2.24 -15.40
N VAL A 224 -11.13 1.40 -16.05
CA VAL A 224 -11.03 1.35 -17.52
C VAL A 224 -12.41 1.04 -18.13
N ASN A 225 -13.13 0.07 -17.56
CA ASN A 225 -14.49 -0.26 -17.98
C ASN A 225 -15.52 0.85 -17.68
N ALA A 226 -15.27 1.69 -16.68
CA ALA A 226 -16.11 2.83 -16.33
C ALA A 226 -15.98 4.00 -17.32
N ILE A 227 -14.86 4.09 -18.07
CA ILE A 227 -14.54 5.23 -18.94
C ILE A 227 -15.68 5.55 -19.91
N LYS A 228 -16.33 4.54 -20.47
CA LYS A 228 -17.45 4.71 -21.42
C LYS A 228 -18.68 5.43 -20.80
N TYR A 229 -18.79 5.46 -19.48
CA TYR A 229 -19.89 6.11 -18.74
C TYR A 229 -19.47 7.46 -18.13
N ILE A 230 -18.16 7.79 -18.14
CA ILE A 230 -17.64 9.08 -17.65
C ILE A 230 -17.85 10.14 -18.74
N ASP A 231 -18.14 11.37 -18.32
CA ASP A 231 -18.30 12.52 -19.20
C ASP A 231 -17.17 12.57 -20.25
N PRO A 232 -17.50 12.63 -21.56
CA PRO A 232 -16.51 12.52 -22.63
C PRO A 232 -15.48 13.66 -22.65
N GLU A 233 -15.77 14.83 -22.11
CA GLU A 233 -14.82 15.93 -22.02
C GLU A 233 -13.79 15.78 -20.89
N THR A 234 -14.04 14.87 -19.95
CA THR A 234 -13.13 14.59 -18.83
C THR A 234 -11.97 13.70 -19.28
N GLN A 235 -10.74 14.13 -19.06
CA GLN A 235 -9.56 13.31 -19.33
C GLN A 235 -9.42 12.20 -18.28
N ILE A 236 -8.87 11.07 -18.68
CA ILE A 236 -8.56 9.95 -17.80
C ILE A 236 -7.05 9.75 -17.77
N VAL A 237 -6.45 9.93 -16.63
CA VAL A 237 -5.01 9.76 -16.42
C VAL A 237 -4.77 8.50 -15.59
N LEU A 238 -4.19 7.49 -16.20
CA LEU A 238 -3.86 6.22 -15.59
C LEU A 238 -2.34 6.21 -15.32
N CYS A 239 -1.91 6.63 -14.14
CA CYS A 239 -0.52 6.48 -13.69
C CYS A 239 -0.37 5.06 -13.11
N ALA A 240 -0.12 4.09 -13.98
CA ALA A 240 -0.21 2.67 -13.68
C ALA A 240 0.88 1.89 -14.41
N GLY A 241 1.79 1.32 -13.63
CA GLY A 241 2.89 0.48 -14.12
C GLY A 241 3.05 -0.78 -13.28
N ALA A 242 4.18 -1.48 -13.43
CA ALA A 242 4.59 -2.64 -12.64
C ALA A 242 3.49 -3.71 -12.51
N PRO A 243 3.05 -4.34 -13.60
CA PRO A 243 2.04 -5.39 -13.56
C PRO A 243 2.54 -6.61 -12.78
N ASP A 244 1.64 -7.27 -12.03
CA ASP A 244 1.98 -8.45 -11.23
C ASP A 244 2.36 -9.66 -12.09
N THR A 245 1.75 -9.81 -13.28
CA THR A 245 2.06 -10.87 -14.25
C THR A 245 1.94 -10.36 -15.69
N PRO A 246 2.59 -11.03 -16.68
CA PRO A 246 2.44 -10.68 -18.09
C PRO A 246 0.99 -10.75 -18.60
N GLU A 247 0.18 -11.66 -18.06
CA GLU A 247 -1.22 -11.83 -18.46
C GLU A 247 -2.05 -10.62 -18.03
N ILE A 248 -1.84 -10.11 -16.80
CA ILE A 248 -2.51 -8.89 -16.30
C ILE A 248 -2.05 -7.65 -17.09
N ALA A 249 -0.75 -7.59 -17.45
CA ALA A 249 -0.23 -6.54 -18.31
C ALA A 249 -0.97 -6.51 -19.65
N LYS A 250 -1.09 -7.67 -20.29
CA LYS A 250 -1.78 -7.80 -21.59
C LYS A 250 -3.26 -7.46 -21.50
N GLU A 251 -3.96 -7.93 -20.46
CA GLU A 251 -5.38 -7.61 -20.23
C GLU A 251 -5.59 -6.09 -20.13
N MET A 252 -4.69 -5.41 -19.43
CA MET A 252 -4.74 -3.94 -19.28
C MET A 252 -4.50 -3.24 -20.62
N GLU A 253 -3.49 -3.68 -21.37
CA GLU A 253 -3.15 -3.15 -22.69
C GLU A 253 -4.34 -3.27 -23.67
N ASP A 254 -4.86 -4.51 -23.81
CA ASP A 254 -6.01 -4.80 -24.70
C ASP A 254 -7.23 -3.94 -24.32
N SER A 255 -7.48 -3.75 -23.02
CA SER A 255 -8.63 -2.97 -22.53
C SER A 255 -8.48 -1.47 -22.76
N VAL A 256 -7.30 -0.91 -22.54
CA VAL A 256 -7.02 0.53 -22.80
C VAL A 256 -7.05 0.81 -24.28
N ASP A 257 -6.49 -0.08 -25.11
CA ASP A 257 -6.52 0.07 -26.56
C ASP A 257 -7.95 0.04 -27.13
N GLU A 258 -8.82 -0.83 -26.58
CA GLU A 258 -10.22 -0.85 -26.97
C GLU A 258 -10.93 0.47 -26.62
N VAL A 259 -10.70 1.01 -25.44
CA VAL A 259 -11.28 2.31 -25.04
C VAL A 259 -10.76 3.44 -25.91
N LYS A 260 -9.48 3.45 -26.25
CA LYS A 260 -8.86 4.49 -27.11
C LYS A 260 -9.41 4.54 -28.53
N LYS A 261 -10.04 3.46 -29.03
CA LYS A 261 -10.73 3.50 -30.33
C LYS A 261 -11.92 4.48 -30.38
N SER A 262 -12.57 4.66 -29.24
CA SER A 262 -13.76 5.52 -29.11
C SER A 262 -13.51 6.80 -28.32
N ARG A 263 -12.37 6.90 -27.61
CA ARG A 263 -12.07 8.00 -26.70
C ARG A 263 -10.60 8.39 -26.73
N HIS A 264 -10.30 9.62 -27.13
CA HIS A 264 -8.93 10.10 -27.40
C HIS A 264 -8.25 10.75 -26.19
N ASN A 265 -8.98 11.06 -25.12
CA ASN A 265 -8.47 11.74 -23.92
C ASN A 265 -8.15 10.77 -22.76
N VAL A 266 -7.64 9.60 -23.09
CA VAL A 266 -7.12 8.61 -22.13
C VAL A 266 -5.60 8.60 -22.22
N ILE A 267 -4.96 9.00 -21.14
CA ILE A 267 -3.52 9.11 -21.01
C ILE A 267 -3.07 7.99 -20.05
N TRP A 268 -2.26 7.08 -20.53
CA TRP A 268 -1.66 6.02 -19.72
C TRP A 268 -0.18 6.25 -19.56
N ILE A 269 0.25 6.40 -18.32
CA ILE A 269 1.63 6.53 -17.88
C ILE A 269 2.03 5.18 -17.31
N ASP A 270 2.76 4.38 -18.07
CA ASP A 270 3.12 2.98 -17.78
C ASP A 270 4.46 2.83 -17.04
N GLU A 271 5.00 3.92 -16.53
CA GLU A 271 6.23 3.98 -15.75
C GLU A 271 5.97 4.32 -14.28
N MET A 272 6.90 3.94 -13.42
CA MET A 272 6.89 4.34 -12.00
C MET A 272 7.44 5.77 -11.90
N LEU A 273 6.57 6.70 -11.54
CA LEU A 273 6.94 8.09 -11.35
C LEU A 273 7.57 8.33 -9.99
N ASP A 274 8.46 9.32 -9.93
CA ASP A 274 8.96 9.84 -8.65
C ASP A 274 7.85 10.55 -7.86
N LYS A 275 8.06 10.67 -6.56
CA LYS A 275 7.11 11.26 -5.61
C LYS A 275 6.67 12.68 -6.01
N LYS A 276 7.58 13.53 -6.50
CA LYS A 276 7.27 14.91 -6.88
C LYS A 276 6.33 14.94 -8.08
N SER A 277 6.57 14.08 -9.06
CA SER A 277 5.71 13.92 -10.24
C SER A 277 4.32 13.45 -9.85
N VAL A 278 4.21 12.49 -8.94
CA VAL A 278 2.92 11.98 -8.45
C VAL A 278 2.16 13.07 -7.67
N ILE A 279 2.84 13.87 -6.85
CA ILE A 279 2.23 15.00 -6.13
C ILE A 279 1.68 16.06 -7.10
N GLN A 280 2.36 16.33 -8.23
CA GLN A 280 1.83 17.20 -9.28
C GLN A 280 0.54 16.63 -9.86
N LEU A 281 0.50 15.34 -10.19
CA LEU A 281 -0.72 14.68 -10.68
C LEU A 281 -1.87 14.78 -9.68
N TYR A 282 -1.63 14.49 -8.40
CA TYR A 282 -2.66 14.67 -7.36
C TYR A 282 -3.12 16.11 -7.27
N SER A 283 -2.20 17.07 -7.19
CA SER A 283 -2.52 18.49 -6.94
C SER A 283 -3.38 19.14 -8.02
N HIS A 284 -3.37 18.62 -9.21
CA HIS A 284 -4.11 19.15 -10.35
C HIS A 284 -5.30 18.28 -10.78
N ALA A 285 -5.46 17.09 -10.18
CA ALA A 285 -6.59 16.22 -10.48
C ALA A 285 -7.90 16.76 -9.90
N ASP A 286 -8.97 16.67 -10.69
CA ASP A 286 -10.31 16.98 -10.21
C ASP A 286 -10.86 15.88 -9.32
N VAL A 287 -10.61 14.62 -9.69
CA VAL A 287 -11.05 13.45 -8.96
C VAL A 287 -9.94 12.40 -8.96
N PHE A 288 -9.60 11.87 -7.80
CA PHE A 288 -8.82 10.66 -7.66
C PHE A 288 -9.76 9.45 -7.55
N CYS A 289 -9.55 8.43 -8.36
CA CYS A 289 -10.34 7.20 -8.33
C CYS A 289 -9.54 6.03 -7.80
N CYS A 290 -10.04 5.39 -6.72
CA CYS A 290 -9.46 4.18 -6.13
C CYS A 290 -10.45 3.00 -6.21
N PRO A 291 -10.48 2.25 -7.34
CA PRO A 291 -11.44 1.17 -7.57
C PRO A 291 -11.01 -0.18 -6.98
N SER A 292 -10.18 -0.17 -5.93
CA SER A 292 -9.61 -1.38 -5.33
C SER A 292 -10.68 -2.38 -4.91
N ILE A 293 -10.43 -3.67 -5.14
CA ILE A 293 -11.30 -4.76 -4.65
C ILE A 293 -10.77 -5.38 -3.35
N TYR A 294 -9.53 -5.13 -3.01
CA TYR A 294 -8.93 -5.46 -1.73
C TYR A 294 -7.93 -4.37 -1.33
N GLU A 295 -8.16 -3.71 -0.21
CA GLU A 295 -7.31 -2.61 0.26
C GLU A 295 -7.24 -2.59 1.78
N PRO A 296 -6.18 -3.11 2.39
CA PRO A 296 -6.04 -3.15 3.85
C PRO A 296 -6.12 -1.79 4.53
N PHE A 297 -5.64 -0.72 3.88
CA PHE A 297 -5.74 0.64 4.39
C PHE A 297 -6.08 1.67 3.30
N GLY A 298 -5.25 1.80 2.26
CA GLY A 298 -5.46 2.75 1.17
C GLY A 298 -4.65 4.04 1.28
N ILE A 299 -3.33 3.93 1.43
CA ILE A 299 -2.39 5.07 1.51
C ILE A 299 -2.61 6.06 0.36
N ILE A 300 -2.84 5.59 -0.87
CA ILE A 300 -3.07 6.44 -2.04
C ILE A 300 -4.28 7.38 -1.88
N ASN A 301 -5.26 7.01 -1.06
CA ASN A 301 -6.39 7.91 -0.77
C ASN A 301 -5.96 9.05 0.17
N ILE A 302 -5.14 8.77 1.20
CA ILE A 302 -4.63 9.85 2.07
C ILE A 302 -3.64 10.75 1.32
N GLU A 303 -2.89 10.24 0.35
CA GLU A 303 -2.03 11.03 -0.55
C GLU A 303 -2.86 12.02 -1.39
N ALA A 304 -3.91 11.53 -2.06
CA ALA A 304 -4.83 12.35 -2.82
C ALA A 304 -5.51 13.43 -1.93
N MET A 305 -6.03 13.02 -0.76
CA MET A 305 -6.67 13.92 0.20
C MET A 305 -5.68 14.97 0.73
N ALA A 306 -4.42 14.57 0.99
CA ALA A 306 -3.37 15.51 1.41
C ALA A 306 -3.08 16.57 0.34
N CYS A 307 -3.16 16.22 -0.92
CA CYS A 307 -3.02 17.14 -2.05
C CYS A 307 -4.34 17.87 -2.42
N LYS A 308 -5.36 17.81 -1.55
CA LYS A 308 -6.68 18.41 -1.78
C LYS A 308 -7.36 17.94 -3.05
N THR A 309 -7.27 16.65 -3.34
CA THR A 309 -7.97 16.00 -4.44
C THR A 309 -9.18 15.26 -3.90
N ALA A 310 -10.35 15.49 -4.50
CA ALA A 310 -11.57 14.79 -4.11
C ALA A 310 -11.47 13.29 -4.51
N VAL A 311 -11.94 12.40 -3.65
CA VAL A 311 -11.78 10.95 -3.80
C VAL A 311 -13.11 10.29 -4.17
N VAL A 312 -13.07 9.40 -5.16
CA VAL A 312 -14.10 8.38 -5.42
C VAL A 312 -13.43 7.02 -5.24
N ALA A 313 -13.89 6.23 -4.29
CA ALA A 313 -13.24 4.97 -3.96
C ALA A 313 -14.25 3.86 -3.70
N SER A 314 -13.84 2.61 -3.90
CA SER A 314 -14.63 1.46 -3.48
C SER A 314 -14.76 1.38 -1.96
N ALA A 315 -15.92 0.97 -1.48
CA ALA A 315 -16.21 0.79 -0.05
C ALA A 315 -15.67 -0.56 0.46
N VAL A 316 -14.34 -0.79 0.36
CA VAL A 316 -13.68 -2.03 0.79
C VAL A 316 -12.55 -1.75 1.78
N GLY A 317 -12.29 -2.70 2.65
CA GLY A 317 -11.14 -2.68 3.55
C GLY A 317 -11.04 -1.40 4.37
N GLY A 318 -9.83 -0.97 4.61
CA GLY A 318 -9.50 0.26 5.33
C GLY A 318 -9.89 1.56 4.60
N ILE A 319 -10.25 1.50 3.31
CA ILE A 319 -10.75 2.69 2.59
C ILE A 319 -11.95 3.31 3.32
N LYS A 320 -12.84 2.50 3.88
CA LYS A 320 -14.01 2.94 4.66
C LYS A 320 -13.64 3.72 5.94
N GLU A 321 -12.41 3.55 6.42
CA GLU A 321 -11.88 4.27 7.59
C GLU A 321 -11.11 5.52 7.21
N VAL A 322 -10.56 5.55 6.00
CA VAL A 322 -9.85 6.70 5.42
C VAL A 322 -10.84 7.73 4.87
N VAL A 323 -11.74 7.31 4.00
CA VAL A 323 -12.72 8.16 3.33
C VAL A 323 -14.05 8.11 4.07
N VAL A 324 -14.58 9.27 4.44
CA VAL A 324 -15.92 9.41 5.01
C VAL A 324 -16.90 9.74 3.89
N ASP A 325 -17.80 8.78 3.61
CA ASP A 325 -18.76 8.91 2.50
C ASP A 325 -19.64 10.17 2.62
N GLY A 326 -19.77 10.87 1.51
CA GLY A 326 -20.52 12.13 1.42
C GLY A 326 -19.86 13.33 2.10
N GLU A 327 -18.74 13.14 2.81
CA GLU A 327 -18.03 14.23 3.50
C GLU A 327 -16.64 14.52 2.94
N THR A 328 -15.78 13.52 2.86
CA THR A 328 -14.39 13.66 2.38
C THR A 328 -14.17 12.99 1.03
N GLY A 329 -15.18 12.33 0.49
CA GLY A 329 -15.19 11.66 -0.80
C GLY A 329 -16.51 10.92 -1.01
N ILE A 330 -16.56 10.13 -2.07
CA ILE A 330 -17.69 9.24 -2.39
C ILE A 330 -17.20 7.79 -2.28
N LEU A 331 -17.89 6.99 -1.47
CA LEU A 331 -17.67 5.55 -1.39
C LEU A 331 -18.67 4.82 -2.28
N VAL A 332 -18.14 4.03 -3.20
CA VAL A 332 -18.93 3.21 -4.12
C VAL A 332 -19.03 1.80 -3.56
N ASN A 333 -20.24 1.36 -3.26
CA ASN A 333 -20.48 0.01 -2.76
C ASN A 333 -20.17 -1.02 -3.83
N VAL A 334 -19.47 -2.08 -3.44
CA VAL A 334 -19.17 -3.22 -4.28
C VAL A 334 -19.65 -4.51 -3.59
N VAL A 335 -20.52 -5.25 -4.24
CA VAL A 335 -20.89 -6.61 -3.81
C VAL A 335 -19.86 -7.56 -4.39
N GLN A 336 -19.07 -8.17 -3.53
CA GLN A 336 -17.95 -9.02 -3.92
C GLN A 336 -18.34 -10.51 -3.87
N GLN A 337 -17.66 -11.31 -4.70
CA GLN A 337 -17.68 -12.76 -4.58
C GLN A 337 -17.09 -13.16 -3.22
N LYS A 338 -17.60 -14.28 -2.65
CA LYS A 338 -17.13 -14.76 -1.34
C LYS A 338 -15.73 -15.37 -1.39
N GLU A 339 -15.35 -15.84 -2.57
CA GLU A 339 -14.06 -16.47 -2.82
C GLU A 339 -13.11 -15.48 -3.53
N ALA A 340 -11.83 -15.63 -3.24
CA ALA A 340 -10.82 -14.83 -3.93
C ALA A 340 -10.84 -15.12 -5.45
N PRO A 341 -10.59 -14.11 -6.26
CA PRO A 341 -9.97 -12.82 -5.92
C PRO A 341 -10.93 -11.72 -5.44
N PHE A 342 -12.13 -12.04 -4.94
CA PHE A 342 -13.12 -11.08 -4.44
C PHE A 342 -13.64 -10.12 -5.51
N GLU A 343 -13.67 -10.57 -6.76
CA GLU A 343 -14.19 -9.77 -7.86
C GLU A 343 -15.64 -9.31 -7.59
N PRO A 344 -16.04 -8.17 -8.14
CA PRO A 344 -17.44 -7.76 -8.09
C PRO A 344 -18.35 -8.82 -8.68
N VAL A 345 -19.47 -9.10 -8.02
CA VAL A 345 -20.50 -10.02 -8.54
C VAL A 345 -21.08 -9.49 -9.86
N ASP A 346 -21.21 -8.16 -9.97
CA ASP A 346 -21.57 -7.44 -11.19
C ASP A 346 -20.53 -6.37 -11.51
N PRO A 347 -19.49 -6.70 -12.30
CA PRO A 347 -18.46 -5.76 -12.69
C PRO A 347 -18.96 -4.56 -13.51
N ASN A 348 -20.03 -4.75 -14.31
CA ASN A 348 -20.61 -3.68 -15.11
C ASN A 348 -21.34 -2.66 -14.23
N LYS A 349 -22.11 -3.15 -13.26
CA LYS A 349 -22.76 -2.28 -12.28
C LYS A 349 -21.71 -1.50 -11.49
N PHE A 350 -20.66 -2.15 -10.97
CA PHE A 350 -19.61 -1.48 -10.22
C PHE A 350 -18.90 -0.40 -11.06
N SER A 351 -18.58 -0.69 -12.32
CA SER A 351 -17.97 0.28 -13.24
C SER A 351 -18.91 1.48 -13.50
N ASN A 352 -20.21 1.24 -13.63
CA ASN A 352 -21.20 2.31 -13.79
C ASN A 352 -21.30 3.17 -12.52
N ASP A 353 -21.40 2.54 -11.35
CA ASP A 353 -21.48 3.24 -10.06
C ASP A 353 -20.22 4.10 -9.79
N LEU A 354 -19.02 3.62 -10.18
CA LEU A 354 -17.79 4.42 -10.17
C LEU A 354 -17.91 5.66 -11.06
N ALA A 355 -18.39 5.49 -12.29
CA ALA A 355 -18.58 6.58 -13.21
C ALA A 355 -19.63 7.60 -12.72
N GLU A 356 -20.70 7.16 -12.08
CA GLU A 356 -21.71 8.05 -11.47
C GLU A 356 -21.09 8.90 -10.36
N GLY A 357 -20.30 8.30 -9.47
CA GLY A 357 -19.56 9.02 -8.43
C GLY A 357 -18.60 10.06 -9.00
N ILE A 358 -17.83 9.68 -10.02
CA ILE A 358 -16.91 10.56 -10.74
C ILE A 358 -17.65 11.72 -11.40
N ASN A 359 -18.68 11.43 -12.20
CA ASN A 359 -19.48 12.44 -12.90
C ASN A 359 -20.14 13.42 -11.95
N LYS A 360 -20.59 12.96 -10.76
CA LYS A 360 -21.17 13.81 -9.73
C LYS A 360 -20.17 14.86 -9.25
N LEU A 361 -18.90 14.51 -9.04
CA LEU A 361 -17.87 15.45 -8.61
C LEU A 361 -17.38 16.33 -9.75
N ILE A 362 -17.26 15.80 -10.98
CA ILE A 362 -16.87 16.58 -12.16
C ILE A 362 -17.90 17.70 -12.44
N LYS A 363 -19.18 17.39 -12.37
CA LYS A 363 -20.27 18.33 -12.64
C LYS A 363 -20.58 19.30 -11.50
N ASN A 364 -20.13 19.03 -10.29
CA ASN A 364 -20.39 19.85 -9.11
C ASN A 364 -19.10 20.29 -8.42
N LYS A 365 -18.56 21.41 -8.91
CA LYS A 365 -17.29 21.97 -8.42
C LYS A 365 -17.37 22.29 -6.91
N ASP A 366 -18.46 22.89 -6.43
CA ASP A 366 -18.58 23.29 -5.03
C ASP A 366 -18.56 22.07 -4.09
N LEU A 367 -19.25 21.00 -4.47
CA LEU A 367 -19.23 19.75 -3.72
C LEU A 367 -17.82 19.13 -3.72
N ARG A 368 -17.17 19.09 -4.87
CA ARG A 368 -15.81 18.56 -5.05
C ARG A 368 -14.82 19.32 -4.18
N ASP A 369 -14.80 20.65 -4.26
CA ASP A 369 -13.87 21.49 -3.51
C ASP A 369 -14.12 21.34 -1.99
N LYS A 370 -15.39 21.28 -1.56
CA LYS A 370 -15.75 21.04 -0.16
C LYS A 370 -15.26 19.69 0.34
N MET A 371 -15.39 18.63 -0.45
CA MET A 371 -14.89 17.29 -0.09
C MET A 371 -13.36 17.27 -0.02
N ALA A 372 -12.68 17.90 -0.97
CA ALA A 372 -11.23 18.04 -1.00
C ALA A 372 -10.68 18.75 0.25
N GLU A 373 -11.27 19.88 0.66
CA GLU A 373 -10.88 20.60 1.87
C GLU A 373 -11.12 19.79 3.15
N LYS A 374 -12.28 19.12 3.25
CA LYS A 374 -12.56 18.23 4.38
C LYS A 374 -11.63 17.02 4.41
N GLY A 375 -11.30 16.50 3.23
CA GLY A 375 -10.33 15.40 3.08
C GLY A 375 -8.96 15.79 3.63
N ARG A 376 -8.43 16.94 3.22
CA ARG A 376 -7.15 17.47 3.73
C ARG A 376 -7.18 17.62 5.25
N LYS A 377 -8.22 18.23 5.80
CA LYS A 377 -8.36 18.41 7.25
C LYS A 377 -8.37 17.07 7.99
N ARG A 378 -9.09 16.07 7.48
CA ARG A 378 -9.12 14.74 8.07
C ARG A 378 -7.73 14.09 8.08
N VAL A 379 -6.96 14.26 7.01
CA VAL A 379 -5.59 13.72 6.95
C VAL A 379 -4.71 14.38 8.02
N GLU A 380 -4.79 15.68 8.19
CA GLU A 380 -4.05 16.42 9.22
C GLU A 380 -4.42 15.99 10.64
N GLU A 381 -5.68 15.67 10.89
CA GLU A 381 -6.18 15.30 12.22
C GLU A 381 -5.90 13.84 12.60
N HIS A 382 -5.81 12.91 11.63
CA HIS A 382 -5.84 11.48 11.93
C HIS A 382 -4.67 10.66 11.39
N PHE A 383 -3.91 11.17 10.40
CA PHE A 383 -2.92 10.36 9.67
C PHE A 383 -1.53 10.98 9.66
N ASP A 384 -1.19 11.79 10.66
CA ASP A 384 0.16 12.34 10.84
C ASP A 384 1.13 11.28 11.39
N TRP A 385 2.25 11.06 10.70
CA TRP A 385 3.29 10.12 11.11
C TRP A 385 3.86 10.38 12.50
N ILE A 386 3.92 11.64 12.94
CA ILE A 386 4.42 11.99 14.30
C ILE A 386 3.52 11.37 15.37
N ALA A 387 2.21 11.45 15.19
CA ALA A 387 1.25 10.88 16.14
C ALA A 387 1.28 9.34 16.11
N ILE A 388 1.42 8.76 14.92
CA ILE A 388 1.50 7.31 14.71
C ILE A 388 2.77 6.73 15.34
N ALA A 389 3.94 7.34 15.12
CA ALA A 389 5.19 6.90 15.73
C ALA A 389 5.13 6.91 17.27
N LYS A 390 4.45 7.89 17.87
CA LYS A 390 4.22 7.91 19.33
C LYS A 390 3.37 6.72 19.79
N GLN A 391 2.30 6.38 19.06
CA GLN A 391 1.46 5.21 19.39
C GLN A 391 2.25 3.91 19.30
N VAL A 392 3.08 3.75 18.27
CA VAL A 392 3.95 2.57 18.11
C VAL A 392 4.98 2.48 19.24
N LYS A 393 5.61 3.61 19.60
CA LYS A 393 6.55 3.67 20.73
C LYS A 393 5.89 3.26 22.06
N GLU A 394 4.67 3.71 22.34
CA GLU A 394 3.93 3.32 23.54
C GLU A 394 3.58 1.82 23.52
N LEU A 395 3.24 1.25 22.34
CA LEU A 395 3.05 -0.18 22.20
C LEU A 395 4.34 -0.93 22.57
N TYR A 396 5.50 -0.52 22.06
CA TYR A 396 6.79 -1.15 22.42
C TYR A 396 7.07 -1.10 23.90
N ARG A 397 6.84 0.05 24.56
CA ARG A 397 7.00 0.20 26.01
C ARG A 397 6.13 -0.77 26.83
N SER A 398 4.98 -1.15 26.30
CA SER A 398 4.09 -2.07 26.98
C SER A 398 4.55 -3.54 26.94
N LEU A 399 5.57 -3.84 26.12
CA LEU A 399 6.09 -5.20 25.92
C LEU A 399 7.43 -5.45 26.64
N ILE A 400 8.08 -4.39 27.10
CA ILE A 400 9.37 -4.38 27.79
C ILE A 400 9.11 -4.07 29.27
#